data_ed36aa41dea0d6db0734820c04f4fa9b
#
_entry.id   ed36aa41dea0d6db0734820c04f4fa9b
#
_cell.length_a   1.000
_cell.length_b   1.000
_cell.length_c   1.000
_cell.angle_alpha   90.00
_cell.angle_beta   90.00
_cell.angle_gamma   90.00
#
_symmetry.space_group_name_H-M   'P 1'
#
loop_
_entity.id
_entity.type
_entity.pdbx_description
1 polymer ?
#
loop_
_entity_poly.entity_id
_entity_poly.type
_entity_poly.pdbx_seq_one_letter_code
_entity_poly.pdbx_strand_id
1 'polypeptide(L)'
;MSTTEEHIKNILSVIPESPGCYQYFDEKGTIIYVGKAKNLKRRVSSYFNKEHDSNKTRVLVKQIRDIKYFVVDTEEDALLLENNLIKQYRPRYNVLLKDDKTYPSIVVKNEYFPRVFQTRNIVRDGSRYYGPYPSIYTAKVMLQMLKELYPLRTCKYPLTPESIAKGRYKVCLEYHIKRCKGPCEGLQTLEEYQQNISEIKEILRGNISQISKHLYEEMQVLAGELKFEEAQKIKEKYEVIENY
;
A
#
# COMPACT_ATOMS: atom_id res chain seq x y z
N MET A 1 -5.36 -34.11 33.09
CA MET A 1 -5.23 -32.98 32.08
C MET A 1 -6.59 -32.36 31.95
N SER A 2 -6.69 -31.03 31.88
CA SER A 2 -8.00 -30.39 31.68
C SER A 2 -8.47 -30.65 30.24
N THR A 3 -9.77 -30.74 30.01
CA THR A 3 -10.36 -30.91 28.68
C THR A 3 -9.86 -29.88 27.67
N THR A 4 -9.50 -28.67 28.13
CA THR A 4 -8.93 -27.58 27.32
C THR A 4 -7.50 -27.88 26.87
N GLU A 5 -6.65 -28.47 27.72
CA GLU A 5 -5.27 -28.79 27.33
C GLU A 5 -5.22 -29.91 26.30
N GLU A 6 -6.11 -30.88 26.39
CA GLU A 6 -6.23 -31.94 25.38
C GLU A 6 -6.76 -31.39 24.04
N HIS A 7 -7.74 -30.49 24.09
CA HIS A 7 -8.25 -29.79 22.91
C HIS A 7 -7.15 -29.00 22.19
N ILE A 8 -6.37 -28.18 22.91
CA ILE A 8 -5.26 -27.42 22.35
C ILE A 8 -4.19 -28.35 21.74
N LYS A 9 -3.82 -29.44 22.42
CA LYS A 9 -2.86 -30.41 21.88
C LYS A 9 -3.34 -31.04 20.58
N ASN A 10 -4.62 -31.38 20.48
CA ASN A 10 -5.19 -31.91 19.25
C ASN A 10 -5.09 -30.92 18.11
N ILE A 11 -5.39 -29.62 18.34
CA ILE A 11 -5.24 -28.59 17.32
C ILE A 11 -3.76 -28.46 16.92
N LEU A 12 -2.83 -28.39 17.86
CA LEU A 12 -1.40 -28.27 17.58
C LEU A 12 -0.84 -29.43 16.75
N SER A 13 -1.42 -30.63 16.87
CA SER A 13 -0.99 -31.81 16.11
C SER A 13 -1.32 -31.69 14.61
N VAL A 14 -2.41 -30.99 14.26
CA VAL A 14 -2.93 -30.89 12.87
C VAL A 14 -2.59 -29.56 12.17
N ILE A 15 -2.03 -28.58 12.89
CA ILE A 15 -1.61 -27.30 12.28
C ILE A 15 -0.51 -27.55 11.24
N PRO A 16 -0.65 -27.05 9.99
CA PRO A 16 0.34 -27.24 8.93
C PRO A 16 1.59 -26.37 9.12
N GLU A 17 2.66 -26.73 8.43
CA GLU A 17 3.92 -25.98 8.39
C GLU A 17 3.94 -24.93 7.27
N SER A 18 2.82 -24.34 6.98
CA SER A 18 2.61 -23.33 5.93
C SER A 18 2.54 -21.91 6.50
N PRO A 19 2.73 -20.88 5.67
CA PRO A 19 2.44 -19.50 6.04
C PRO A 19 0.96 -19.31 6.38
N GLY A 20 0.65 -18.37 7.27
CA GLY A 20 -0.74 -18.10 7.60
C GLY A 20 -0.95 -17.18 8.80
N CYS A 21 -2.22 -17.01 9.15
CA CYS A 21 -2.66 -16.29 10.34
C CYS A 21 -3.30 -17.24 11.33
N TYR A 22 -3.17 -16.92 12.62
CA TYR A 22 -3.81 -17.66 13.71
C TYR A 22 -4.54 -16.71 14.65
N GLN A 23 -5.61 -17.19 15.25
CA GLN A 23 -6.47 -16.49 16.18
C GLN A 23 -6.59 -17.28 17.47
N TYR A 24 -6.43 -16.60 18.61
CA TYR A 24 -6.66 -17.18 19.93
C TYR A 24 -7.98 -16.70 20.50
N PHE A 25 -8.75 -17.63 21.03
CA PHE A 25 -10.06 -17.39 21.62
C PHE A 25 -10.04 -17.66 23.14
N ASP A 26 -10.77 -16.85 23.88
CA ASP A 26 -11.02 -17.07 25.30
C ASP A 26 -12.21 -18.03 25.56
N GLU A 27 -12.55 -18.22 26.83
CA GLU A 27 -13.65 -19.08 27.27
C GLU A 27 -15.02 -18.63 26.73
N LYS A 28 -15.17 -17.34 26.38
CA LYS A 28 -16.41 -16.78 25.83
C LYS A 28 -16.46 -16.86 24.30
N GLY A 29 -15.45 -17.46 23.67
CA GLY A 29 -15.32 -17.47 22.21
C GLY A 29 -14.92 -16.11 21.61
N THR A 30 -14.40 -15.17 22.42
CA THR A 30 -13.94 -13.87 21.94
C THR A 30 -12.51 -13.99 21.43
N ILE A 31 -12.21 -13.36 20.28
CA ILE A 31 -10.85 -13.29 19.74
C ILE A 31 -10.02 -12.36 20.63
N ILE A 32 -9.04 -12.90 21.33
CA ILE A 32 -8.17 -12.16 22.25
C ILE A 32 -6.81 -11.81 21.63
N TYR A 33 -6.39 -12.53 20.60
CA TYR A 33 -5.15 -12.30 19.88
C TYR A 33 -5.23 -12.81 18.44
N VAL A 34 -4.60 -12.09 17.52
CA VAL A 34 -4.35 -12.51 16.13
C VAL A 34 -2.87 -12.38 15.85
N GLY A 35 -2.28 -13.32 15.13
CA GLY A 35 -0.88 -13.26 14.75
C GLY A 35 -0.63 -13.91 13.40
N LYS A 36 0.44 -13.46 12.71
CA LYS A 36 0.94 -14.09 11.49
C LYS A 36 2.07 -15.06 11.78
N ALA A 37 2.27 -16.01 10.90
CA ALA A 37 3.38 -16.94 10.92
C ALA A 37 3.88 -17.24 9.50
N LYS A 38 5.18 -17.36 9.36
CA LYS A 38 5.83 -17.96 8.19
C LYS A 38 5.70 -19.50 8.20
N ASN A 39 5.60 -20.08 9.40
CA ASN A 39 5.30 -21.48 9.66
C ASN A 39 4.35 -21.51 10.84
N LEU A 40 3.08 -21.81 10.59
CA LEU A 40 2.00 -21.84 11.59
C LEU A 40 2.30 -22.81 12.73
N LYS A 41 2.69 -24.05 12.41
CA LYS A 41 2.98 -25.09 13.41
C LYS A 41 4.06 -24.66 14.39
N ARG A 42 5.21 -24.22 13.86
CA ARG A 42 6.33 -23.75 14.68
C ARG A 42 5.96 -22.55 15.54
N ARG A 43 5.26 -21.59 14.96
CA ARG A 43 4.90 -20.34 15.65
C ARG A 43 3.86 -20.55 16.73
N VAL A 44 2.77 -21.26 16.43
CA VAL A 44 1.69 -21.50 17.39
C VAL A 44 2.18 -22.39 18.54
N SER A 45 2.90 -23.48 18.24
CA SER A 45 3.46 -24.36 19.26
C SER A 45 4.43 -23.64 20.21
N SER A 46 5.13 -22.60 19.75
CA SER A 46 6.07 -21.84 20.58
C SER A 46 5.42 -21.13 21.77
N TYR A 47 4.12 -20.87 21.72
CA TYR A 47 3.37 -20.28 22.84
C TYR A 47 3.09 -21.29 23.96
N PHE A 48 3.09 -22.58 23.66
CA PHE A 48 2.73 -23.64 24.63
C PHE A 48 3.92 -24.46 25.12
N ASN A 49 5.05 -24.41 24.41
CA ASN A 49 6.23 -25.23 24.66
C ASN A 49 7.41 -24.47 25.33
N LYS A 50 7.29 -23.15 25.58
CA LYS A 50 8.37 -22.36 26.17
C LYS A 50 7.90 -21.60 27.40
N GLU A 51 8.79 -21.42 28.35
CA GLU A 51 8.63 -20.41 29.38
C GLU A 51 8.74 -19.02 28.71
N HIS A 52 7.81 -18.13 29.03
CA HIS A 52 7.75 -16.80 28.43
C HIS A 52 8.31 -15.75 29.40
N ASP A 53 9.32 -15.01 28.96
CA ASP A 53 9.92 -13.91 29.72
C ASP A 53 8.94 -12.74 29.90
N SER A 54 8.00 -12.57 28.97
CA SER A 54 7.00 -11.51 29.02
C SER A 54 5.80 -11.90 29.86
N ASN A 55 5.52 -11.10 30.89
CA ASN A 55 4.29 -11.22 31.70
C ASN A 55 3.02 -11.18 30.85
N LYS A 56 3.01 -10.35 29.79
CA LYS A 56 1.87 -10.22 28.87
C LYS A 56 1.60 -11.52 28.12
N THR A 57 2.63 -12.18 27.62
CA THR A 57 2.51 -13.45 26.91
C THR A 57 2.03 -14.56 27.85
N ARG A 58 2.53 -14.60 29.08
CA ARG A 58 2.06 -15.57 30.11
C ARG A 58 0.57 -15.42 30.41
N VAL A 59 0.10 -14.17 30.54
CA VAL A 59 -1.32 -13.87 30.80
C VAL A 59 -2.17 -14.24 29.57
N LEU A 60 -1.72 -13.93 28.35
CA LEU A 60 -2.39 -14.32 27.11
C LEU A 60 -2.57 -15.85 27.05
N VAL A 61 -1.46 -16.62 27.20
CA VAL A 61 -1.48 -18.08 27.07
C VAL A 61 -2.45 -18.72 28.08
N LYS A 62 -2.50 -18.22 29.32
CA LYS A 62 -3.46 -18.70 30.35
C LYS A 62 -4.92 -18.51 29.95
N GLN A 63 -5.23 -17.56 29.06
CA GLN A 63 -6.61 -17.26 28.64
C GLN A 63 -7.02 -17.99 27.36
N ILE A 64 -6.09 -18.61 26.63
CA ILE A 64 -6.41 -19.32 25.39
C ILE A 64 -7.23 -20.59 25.73
N ARG A 65 -8.36 -20.72 25.04
CA ARG A 65 -9.25 -21.92 25.12
C ARG A 65 -9.46 -22.57 23.78
N ASP A 66 -9.27 -21.82 22.69
CA ASP A 66 -9.39 -22.33 21.32
C ASP A 66 -8.44 -21.61 20.38
N ILE A 67 -8.10 -22.25 19.26
CA ILE A 67 -7.21 -21.74 18.22
C ILE A 67 -7.85 -22.00 16.87
N LYS A 68 -7.97 -20.93 16.05
CA LYS A 68 -8.28 -21.06 14.62
C LYS A 68 -7.11 -20.54 13.80
N TYR A 69 -6.94 -21.09 12.61
CA TYR A 69 -5.87 -20.65 11.71
C TYR A 69 -6.37 -20.61 10.25
N PHE A 70 -5.71 -19.80 9.45
CA PHE A 70 -5.91 -19.65 8.02
C PHE A 70 -4.59 -19.84 7.32
N VAL A 71 -4.52 -20.80 6.41
CA VAL A 71 -3.35 -21.00 5.55
C VAL A 71 -3.44 -20.05 4.37
N VAL A 72 -2.31 -19.47 3.99
CA VAL A 72 -2.18 -18.61 2.80
C VAL A 72 -0.91 -19.01 2.05
N ASP A 73 -0.78 -18.53 0.81
CA ASP A 73 0.31 -18.95 -0.07
C ASP A 73 1.64 -18.26 0.29
N THR A 74 1.60 -17.00 0.75
CA THR A 74 2.80 -16.19 1.01
C THR A 74 2.82 -15.58 2.41
N GLU A 75 4.00 -15.15 2.87
CA GLU A 75 4.14 -14.41 4.14
C GLU A 75 3.51 -13.01 4.03
N GLU A 76 3.50 -12.42 2.83
CA GLU A 76 2.87 -11.15 2.53
C GLU A 76 1.34 -11.26 2.69
N ASP A 77 0.74 -12.32 2.19
CA ASP A 77 -0.71 -12.57 2.36
C ASP A 77 -1.06 -12.79 3.84
N ALA A 78 -0.20 -13.51 4.58
CA ALA A 78 -0.37 -13.67 6.02
C ALA A 78 -0.34 -12.32 6.75
N LEU A 79 0.53 -11.41 6.34
CA LEU A 79 0.64 -10.07 6.92
C LEU A 79 -0.60 -9.21 6.62
N LEU A 80 -1.11 -9.26 5.38
CA LEU A 80 -2.34 -8.56 4.98
C LEU A 80 -3.56 -9.09 5.75
N LEU A 81 -3.67 -10.40 5.85
CA LEU A 81 -4.76 -11.05 6.58
C LEU A 81 -4.73 -10.72 8.08
N GLU A 82 -3.55 -10.80 8.73
CA GLU A 82 -3.36 -10.40 10.14
C GLU A 82 -3.85 -8.97 10.39
N ASN A 83 -3.44 -8.03 9.54
CA ASN A 83 -3.83 -6.63 9.68
C ASN A 83 -5.35 -6.42 9.56
N ASN A 84 -5.98 -7.10 8.58
CA ASN A 84 -7.43 -7.02 8.39
C ASN A 84 -8.20 -7.61 9.58
N LEU A 85 -7.78 -8.77 10.07
CA LEU A 85 -8.38 -9.42 11.24
C LEU A 85 -8.21 -8.57 12.51
N ILE A 86 -7.04 -7.96 12.72
CA ILE A 86 -6.81 -7.07 13.89
C ILE A 86 -7.69 -5.83 13.81
N LYS A 87 -7.86 -5.22 12.64
CA LYS A 87 -8.74 -4.05 12.45
C LYS A 87 -10.20 -4.40 12.67
N GLN A 88 -10.63 -5.57 12.17
CA GLN A 88 -12.01 -6.04 12.27
C GLN A 88 -12.38 -6.38 13.71
N TYR A 89 -11.54 -7.16 14.41
CA TYR A 89 -11.87 -7.73 15.72
C TYR A 89 -11.27 -6.96 16.90
N ARG A 90 -10.27 -6.10 16.69
CA ARG A 90 -9.58 -5.29 17.72
C ARG A 90 -9.19 -6.11 18.96
N PRO A 91 -8.44 -7.21 18.82
CA PRO A 91 -8.19 -8.12 19.91
C PRO A 91 -7.40 -7.47 21.04
N ARG A 92 -7.74 -7.78 22.28
CA ARG A 92 -7.19 -7.15 23.50
C ARG A 92 -5.66 -7.18 23.58
N TYR A 93 -5.02 -8.24 23.11
CA TYR A 93 -3.58 -8.45 23.24
C TYR A 93 -2.75 -7.96 22.05
N ASN A 94 -3.37 -7.48 20.95
CA ASN A 94 -2.67 -6.91 19.78
C ASN A 94 -2.33 -5.43 19.96
N VAL A 95 -1.62 -5.06 21.03
CA VAL A 95 -1.34 -3.66 21.40
C VAL A 95 -0.55 -2.91 20.32
N LEU A 96 0.39 -3.58 19.64
CA LEU A 96 1.27 -2.93 18.63
C LEU A 96 0.55 -2.59 17.32
N LEU A 97 -0.54 -3.30 17.01
CA LEU A 97 -1.32 -3.06 15.79
C LEU A 97 -2.69 -2.39 16.08
N LYS A 98 -2.99 -2.09 17.34
CA LYS A 98 -4.11 -1.21 17.72
C LYS A 98 -3.86 0.25 17.36
N ASP A 99 -2.61 0.69 17.40
CA ASP A 99 -2.24 1.93 16.71
C ASP A 99 -2.47 1.73 15.23
N ASP A 100 -3.20 2.61 14.61
CA ASP A 100 -3.60 2.68 13.22
C ASP A 100 -2.41 2.68 12.22
N LYS A 101 -1.42 1.81 12.41
CA LYS A 101 -0.35 1.57 11.44
C LYS A 101 -0.93 0.81 10.26
N THR A 102 -1.76 1.53 9.52
CA THR A 102 -2.24 1.11 8.21
C THR A 102 -1.05 0.87 7.28
N TYR A 103 -1.15 -0.14 6.42
CA TYR A 103 -0.22 -0.28 5.31
C TYR A 103 -0.17 1.01 4.49
N PRO A 104 0.99 1.37 3.94
CA PRO A 104 1.08 2.54 3.11
C PRO A 104 0.20 2.39 1.86
N SER A 105 -0.45 3.46 1.49
CA SER A 105 -1.20 3.60 0.26
C SER A 105 -0.65 4.77 -0.54
N ILE A 106 -0.81 4.75 -1.84
CA ILE A 106 -0.59 5.92 -2.69
C ILE A 106 -1.95 6.60 -2.86
N VAL A 107 -2.02 7.88 -2.57
CA VAL A 107 -3.22 8.69 -2.71
C VAL A 107 -3.12 9.62 -3.91
N VAL A 108 -4.16 9.64 -4.73
CA VAL A 108 -4.44 10.71 -5.70
C VAL A 108 -5.45 11.62 -5.03
N LYS A 109 -5.00 12.79 -4.61
CA LYS A 109 -5.78 13.74 -3.80
C LYS A 109 -6.90 14.35 -4.63
N ASN A 110 -8.07 14.55 -4.03
CA ASN A 110 -9.18 15.27 -4.66
C ASN A 110 -8.93 16.78 -4.59
N GLU A 111 -8.18 17.29 -5.55
CA GLU A 111 -7.79 18.70 -5.68
C GLU A 111 -7.90 19.12 -7.16
N TYR A 112 -7.97 20.41 -7.45
CA TYR A 112 -8.06 20.95 -8.81
C TYR A 112 -6.89 20.46 -9.69
N PHE A 113 -5.64 20.52 -9.17
CA PHE A 113 -4.47 19.81 -9.69
C PHE A 113 -4.08 18.71 -8.69
N PRO A 114 -4.52 17.47 -8.85
CA PRO A 114 -4.32 16.39 -7.88
C PRO A 114 -2.85 16.14 -7.53
N ARG A 115 -2.51 16.11 -6.24
CA ARG A 115 -1.21 15.62 -5.79
C ARG A 115 -1.25 14.11 -5.66
N VAL A 116 -0.10 13.49 -5.94
CA VAL A 116 0.11 12.05 -5.76
C VAL A 116 1.23 11.85 -4.74
N PHE A 117 0.92 11.16 -3.64
CA PHE A 117 1.88 10.93 -2.57
C PHE A 117 1.52 9.69 -1.73
N GLN A 118 2.49 9.21 -0.97
CA GLN A 118 2.31 8.10 -0.04
C GLN A 118 1.66 8.59 1.26
N THR A 119 0.71 7.81 1.77
CA THR A 119 0.09 8.05 3.07
C THR A 119 -0.28 6.75 3.77
N ARG A 120 -0.42 6.80 5.09
CA ARG A 120 -1.04 5.73 5.89
C ARG A 120 -2.43 6.12 6.38
N ASN A 121 -2.76 7.41 6.29
CA ASN A 121 -4.05 7.93 6.74
C ASN A 121 -5.02 7.99 5.57
N ILE A 122 -6.16 7.33 5.71
CA ILE A 122 -7.26 7.37 4.76
C ILE A 122 -8.27 8.40 5.26
N VAL A 123 -8.50 9.44 4.46
CA VAL A 123 -9.46 10.51 4.75
C VAL A 123 -10.61 10.42 3.75
N ARG A 124 -11.84 10.54 4.21
CA ARG A 124 -13.05 10.53 3.36
C ARG A 124 -13.33 11.93 2.80
N ASP A 125 -12.52 12.37 1.84
CA ASP A 125 -12.59 13.68 1.20
C ASP A 125 -12.73 13.60 -0.33
N GLY A 126 -13.12 12.44 -0.85
CA GLY A 126 -13.20 12.16 -2.28
C GLY A 126 -11.86 11.80 -2.93
N SER A 127 -10.76 11.79 -2.18
CA SER A 127 -9.46 11.32 -2.67
C SER A 127 -9.50 9.81 -2.96
N ARG A 128 -8.72 9.36 -3.95
CA ARG A 128 -8.60 7.95 -4.30
C ARG A 128 -7.33 7.36 -3.72
N TYR A 129 -7.45 6.20 -3.08
CA TYR A 129 -6.37 5.48 -2.43
C TYR A 129 -6.11 4.17 -3.16
N TYR A 130 -4.85 3.89 -3.44
CA TYR A 130 -4.37 2.70 -4.13
C TYR A 130 -3.43 1.91 -3.23
N GLY A 131 -3.52 0.61 -3.25
CA GLY A 131 -2.87 -0.31 -2.33
C GLY A 131 -3.89 -1.11 -1.52
N PRO A 132 -3.56 -1.71 -0.39
CA PRO A 132 -2.37 -1.46 0.44
C PRO A 132 -1.07 -2.05 -0.15
N TYR A 133 0.05 -1.34 0.04
CA TYR A 133 1.37 -1.84 -0.35
C TYR A 133 2.01 -2.63 0.79
N PRO A 134 2.72 -3.74 0.53
CA PRO A 134 3.30 -4.60 1.56
C PRO A 134 4.31 -3.86 2.46
N SER A 135 5.01 -2.87 1.92
CA SER A 135 6.00 -2.09 2.64
C SER A 135 6.02 -0.62 2.22
N ILE A 136 6.62 0.23 3.06
CA ILE A 136 6.90 1.64 2.71
C ILE A 136 7.84 1.70 1.50
N TYR A 137 8.77 0.77 1.41
CA TYR A 137 9.74 0.72 0.32
C TYR A 137 9.04 0.49 -1.02
N THR A 138 8.17 -0.51 -1.12
CA THR A 138 7.39 -0.81 -2.34
C THR A 138 6.54 0.39 -2.79
N ALA A 139 5.86 1.06 -1.84
CA ALA A 139 5.09 2.25 -2.16
C ALA A 139 5.97 3.43 -2.63
N LYS A 140 7.19 3.57 -2.07
CA LYS A 140 8.15 4.60 -2.50
C LYS A 140 8.71 4.32 -3.90
N VAL A 141 9.05 3.07 -4.20
CA VAL A 141 9.53 2.65 -5.53
C VAL A 141 8.47 2.97 -6.58
N MET A 142 7.23 2.55 -6.37
CA MET A 142 6.11 2.88 -7.27
C MET A 142 5.92 4.40 -7.43
N LEU A 143 5.96 5.15 -6.34
CA LEU A 143 5.82 6.60 -6.39
C LEU A 143 6.99 7.28 -7.11
N GLN A 144 8.20 6.74 -6.99
CA GLN A 144 9.37 7.24 -7.69
C GLN A 144 9.23 7.03 -9.21
N MET A 145 8.84 5.84 -9.65
CA MET A 145 8.52 5.54 -11.06
C MET A 145 7.49 6.54 -11.61
N LEU A 146 6.39 6.77 -10.89
CA LEU A 146 5.37 7.72 -11.33
C LEU A 146 5.90 9.16 -11.48
N LYS A 147 6.83 9.59 -10.63
CA LYS A 147 7.47 10.91 -10.71
C LYS A 147 8.49 11.04 -11.85
N GLU A 148 9.09 9.93 -12.27
CA GLU A 148 9.96 9.87 -13.44
C GLU A 148 9.15 9.91 -14.74
N LEU A 149 8.00 9.23 -14.77
CA LEU A 149 7.10 9.20 -15.91
C LEU A 149 6.35 10.52 -16.13
N TYR A 150 5.94 11.17 -15.03
CA TYR A 150 5.03 12.31 -15.07
C TYR A 150 5.51 13.49 -14.23
N PRO A 151 5.52 14.72 -14.78
CA PRO A 151 5.88 15.94 -14.06
C PRO A 151 4.77 16.33 -13.09
N LEU A 152 4.82 15.81 -11.85
CA LEU A 152 3.80 16.01 -10.83
C LEU A 152 4.16 17.14 -9.88
N ARG A 153 3.16 17.95 -9.50
CA ARG A 153 3.35 18.91 -8.42
C ARG A 153 3.49 18.23 -7.06
N THR A 154 4.39 18.73 -6.23
CA THR A 154 4.60 18.28 -4.85
C THR A 154 4.17 19.34 -3.82
N CYS A 155 4.05 20.59 -4.22
CA CYS A 155 3.68 21.72 -3.37
C CYS A 155 2.28 21.57 -2.77
N LYS A 156 2.10 22.09 -1.54
CA LYS A 156 0.82 22.02 -0.79
C LYS A 156 -0.10 23.22 -1.02
N TYR A 157 0.20 24.07 -2.01
CA TYR A 157 -0.63 25.22 -2.29
C TYR A 157 -2.05 24.81 -2.69
N PRO A 158 -3.10 25.45 -2.17
CA PRO A 158 -4.47 25.25 -2.61
C PRO A 158 -4.65 25.95 -3.96
N LEU A 159 -4.39 25.21 -5.05
CA LEU A 159 -4.53 25.71 -6.41
C LEU A 159 -6.02 25.69 -6.79
N THR A 160 -6.58 26.86 -7.03
CA THR A 160 -7.91 27.08 -7.62
C THR A 160 -7.78 27.95 -8.87
N PRO A 161 -8.75 27.94 -9.81
CA PRO A 161 -8.73 28.82 -10.96
C PRO A 161 -8.48 30.28 -10.58
N GLU A 162 -9.11 30.76 -9.51
CA GLU A 162 -8.98 32.13 -9.02
C GLU A 162 -7.58 32.43 -8.46
N SER A 163 -6.98 31.46 -7.72
CA SER A 163 -5.65 31.67 -7.14
C SER A 163 -4.56 31.70 -8.21
N ILE A 164 -4.74 30.95 -9.29
CA ILE A 164 -3.85 30.93 -10.46
C ILE A 164 -4.01 32.22 -11.26
N ALA A 165 -5.23 32.62 -11.59
CA ALA A 165 -5.52 33.86 -12.35
C ALA A 165 -5.01 35.12 -11.63
N LYS A 166 -5.02 35.12 -10.28
CA LYS A 166 -4.47 36.22 -9.46
C LYS A 166 -2.94 36.18 -9.32
N GLY A 167 -2.25 35.20 -9.90
CA GLY A 167 -0.79 35.03 -9.78
C GLY A 167 -0.30 34.88 -8.34
N ARG A 168 -1.13 34.24 -7.48
CA ARG A 168 -0.88 34.15 -6.03
C ARG A 168 0.38 33.34 -5.67
N TYR A 169 0.73 32.39 -6.48
CA TYR A 169 1.85 31.49 -6.25
C TYR A 169 2.88 31.59 -7.36
N LYS A 170 4.14 31.39 -7.02
CA LYS A 170 5.27 31.38 -7.96
C LYS A 170 5.80 29.95 -8.13
N VAL A 171 6.39 29.68 -9.29
CA VAL A 171 7.08 28.40 -9.53
C VAL A 171 8.19 28.18 -8.51
N CYS A 172 8.39 26.93 -8.18
CA CYS A 172 9.38 26.49 -7.17
C CYS A 172 10.52 25.72 -7.84
N LEU A 173 11.47 25.24 -7.02
CA LEU A 173 12.60 24.46 -7.49
C LEU A 173 12.20 23.27 -8.39
N GLU A 174 11.11 22.57 -8.06
CA GLU A 174 10.63 21.42 -8.85
C GLU A 174 10.31 21.79 -10.32
N TYR A 175 9.88 23.02 -10.58
CA TYR A 175 9.70 23.53 -11.94
C TYR A 175 11.06 23.72 -12.64
N HIS A 176 12.02 24.36 -11.98
CA HIS A 176 13.33 24.65 -12.57
C HIS A 176 14.13 23.38 -12.89
N ILE A 177 13.96 22.31 -12.08
CA ILE A 177 14.55 20.99 -12.34
C ILE A 177 13.67 20.09 -13.20
N LYS A 178 12.63 20.64 -13.87
CA LYS A 178 11.72 19.98 -14.81
C LYS A 178 10.89 18.80 -14.23
N ARG A 179 10.76 18.72 -12.91
CA ARG A 179 9.91 17.72 -12.23
C ARG A 179 8.45 18.15 -12.08
N CYS A 180 8.15 19.40 -12.40
CA CYS A 180 6.81 19.99 -12.41
C CYS A 180 6.70 20.99 -13.56
N LYS A 181 5.55 21.07 -14.24
CA LYS A 181 5.32 22.01 -15.33
C LYS A 181 4.70 23.35 -14.90
N GLY A 182 4.68 23.65 -13.59
CA GLY A 182 4.26 24.95 -13.08
C GLY A 182 2.75 25.26 -13.16
N PRO A 183 1.84 24.35 -12.81
CA PRO A 183 0.39 24.63 -12.83
C PRO A 183 -0.02 25.77 -11.88
N CYS A 184 0.84 26.11 -10.91
CA CYS A 184 0.60 27.21 -9.97
C CYS A 184 0.65 28.62 -10.59
N GLU A 185 1.35 28.76 -11.73
CA GLU A 185 1.39 29.98 -12.55
C GLU A 185 0.63 29.82 -13.88
N GLY A 186 -0.15 28.74 -14.06
CA GLY A 186 -0.88 28.49 -15.30
C GLY A 186 -0.01 28.06 -16.49
N LEU A 187 1.24 27.64 -16.23
CA LEU A 187 2.17 27.19 -17.27
C LEU A 187 1.86 25.77 -17.77
N GLN A 188 0.97 25.04 -17.08
CA GLN A 188 0.41 23.77 -17.50
C GLN A 188 -1.12 23.84 -17.45
N THR A 189 -1.79 23.36 -18.50
CA THR A 189 -3.25 23.32 -18.53
C THR A 189 -3.81 22.25 -17.62
N LEU A 190 -5.07 22.40 -17.24
CA LEU A 190 -5.75 21.40 -16.42
C LEU A 190 -5.95 20.09 -17.18
N GLU A 191 -6.27 20.18 -18.47
CA GLU A 191 -6.50 19.03 -19.35
C GLU A 191 -5.24 18.17 -19.46
N GLU A 192 -4.09 18.78 -19.74
CA GLU A 192 -2.81 18.09 -19.82
C GLU A 192 -2.46 17.41 -18.46
N TYR A 193 -2.70 18.12 -17.36
CA TYR A 193 -2.43 17.55 -16.04
C TYR A 193 -3.36 16.38 -15.71
N GLN A 194 -4.65 16.50 -16.05
CA GLN A 194 -5.64 15.44 -15.82
C GLN A 194 -5.38 14.20 -16.67
N GLN A 195 -4.88 14.36 -17.89
CA GLN A 195 -4.43 13.24 -18.72
C GLN A 195 -3.35 12.44 -17.99
N ASN A 196 -2.30 13.10 -17.49
CA ASN A 196 -1.27 12.45 -16.69
C ASN A 196 -1.85 11.71 -15.46
N ILE A 197 -2.80 12.33 -14.77
CA ILE A 197 -3.47 11.71 -13.60
C ILE A 197 -4.31 10.50 -14.00
N SER A 198 -4.90 10.49 -15.19
CA SER A 198 -5.65 9.34 -15.70
C SER A 198 -4.74 8.14 -15.93
N GLU A 199 -3.60 8.35 -16.60
CA GLU A 199 -2.60 7.31 -16.85
C GLU A 199 -2.00 6.76 -15.53
N ILE A 200 -1.68 7.65 -14.59
CA ILE A 200 -1.24 7.27 -13.23
C ILE A 200 -2.27 6.38 -12.53
N LYS A 201 -3.55 6.70 -12.64
CA LYS A 201 -4.61 5.87 -12.05
C LYS A 201 -4.66 4.47 -12.66
N GLU A 202 -4.44 4.32 -13.95
CA GLU A 202 -4.39 3.01 -14.61
C GLU A 202 -3.16 2.22 -14.17
N ILE A 203 -1.98 2.82 -14.09
CA ILE A 203 -0.77 2.17 -13.54
C ILE A 203 -1.03 1.69 -12.11
N LEU A 204 -1.61 2.54 -11.26
CA LEU A 204 -1.91 2.20 -9.87
C LEU A 204 -3.00 1.13 -9.70
N ARG A 205 -3.80 0.86 -10.72
CA ARG A 205 -4.76 -0.27 -10.79
C ARG A 205 -4.12 -1.58 -11.21
N GLY A 206 -2.86 -1.56 -11.64
CA GLY A 206 -2.13 -2.72 -12.13
C GLY A 206 -2.14 -2.87 -13.66
N ASN A 207 -2.68 -1.92 -14.40
CA ASN A 207 -2.74 -1.94 -15.88
C ASN A 207 -1.41 -1.50 -16.53
N ILE A 208 -0.27 -1.87 -15.92
CA ILE A 208 1.07 -1.45 -16.35
C ILE A 208 1.37 -1.95 -17.77
N SER A 209 1.04 -3.20 -18.07
CA SER A 209 1.27 -3.80 -19.39
C SER A 209 0.48 -3.12 -20.52
N GLN A 210 -0.71 -2.61 -20.23
CA GLN A 210 -1.49 -1.86 -21.22
C GLN A 210 -0.86 -0.49 -21.49
N ILE A 211 -0.36 0.17 -20.45
CA ILE A 211 0.34 1.45 -20.58
C ILE A 211 1.67 1.28 -21.34
N SER A 212 2.45 0.24 -21.01
CA SER A 212 3.68 -0.09 -21.74
C SER A 212 3.41 -0.28 -23.24
N LYS A 213 2.41 -1.09 -23.57
CA LYS A 213 2.00 -1.33 -24.97
C LYS A 213 1.57 -0.03 -25.67
N HIS A 214 0.76 0.78 -25.03
CA HIS A 214 0.29 2.06 -25.59
C HIS A 214 1.46 3.03 -25.87
N LEU A 215 2.39 3.17 -24.92
CA LEU A 215 3.59 4.01 -25.11
C LEU A 215 4.47 3.50 -26.25
N TYR A 216 4.61 2.18 -26.39
CA TYR A 216 5.36 1.58 -27.49
C TYR A 216 4.69 1.89 -28.85
N GLU A 217 3.37 1.75 -28.96
CA GLU A 217 2.61 2.05 -30.18
C GLU A 217 2.70 3.55 -30.53
N GLU A 218 2.54 4.45 -29.56
CA GLU A 218 2.66 5.90 -29.73
C GLU A 218 4.07 6.30 -30.20
N MET A 219 5.11 5.71 -29.59
CA MET A 219 6.50 5.92 -30.02
C MET A 219 6.71 5.54 -31.49
N GLN A 220 6.16 4.43 -31.95
CA GLN A 220 6.29 3.97 -33.33
C GLN A 220 5.56 4.93 -34.31
N VAL A 221 4.38 5.40 -33.94
CA VAL A 221 3.61 6.37 -34.75
C VAL A 221 4.40 7.68 -34.91
N LEU A 222 4.89 8.25 -33.80
CA LEU A 222 5.67 9.50 -33.81
C LEU A 222 6.97 9.36 -34.61
N ALA A 223 7.65 8.23 -34.52
CA ALA A 223 8.83 7.94 -35.31
C ALA A 223 8.50 7.85 -36.82
N GLY A 224 7.37 7.23 -37.18
CA GLY A 224 6.88 7.18 -38.57
C GLY A 224 6.50 8.54 -39.14
N GLU A 225 6.04 9.46 -38.28
CA GLU A 225 5.76 10.86 -38.63
C GLU A 225 7.03 11.77 -38.64
N LEU A 226 8.22 11.20 -38.45
CA LEU A 226 9.51 11.90 -38.35
C LEU A 226 9.61 12.90 -37.17
N LYS A 227 8.75 12.74 -36.16
CA LYS A 227 8.74 13.54 -34.92
C LYS A 227 9.69 12.94 -33.86
N PHE A 228 10.97 12.86 -34.19
CA PHE A 228 11.96 12.13 -33.39
C PHE A 228 12.14 12.64 -31.97
N GLU A 229 12.03 13.94 -31.72
CA GLU A 229 12.13 14.51 -30.35
C GLU A 229 10.95 14.08 -29.46
N GLU A 230 9.75 14.00 -30.04
CA GLU A 230 8.56 13.53 -29.32
C GLU A 230 8.63 12.03 -29.10
N ALA A 231 9.00 11.25 -30.12
CA ALA A 231 9.23 9.81 -30.01
C ALA A 231 10.28 9.46 -28.94
N GLN A 232 11.36 10.26 -28.85
CA GLN A 232 12.38 10.05 -27.83
C GLN A 232 11.83 10.24 -26.40
N LYS A 233 10.98 11.24 -26.16
CA LYS A 233 10.34 11.44 -24.85
C LYS A 233 9.41 10.27 -24.46
N ILE A 234 8.69 9.72 -25.43
CA ILE A 234 7.84 8.54 -25.18
C ILE A 234 8.70 7.29 -24.94
N LYS A 235 9.81 7.13 -25.67
CA LYS A 235 10.76 6.06 -25.45
C LYS A 235 11.34 6.07 -24.03
N GLU A 236 11.73 7.23 -23.52
CA GLU A 236 12.22 7.38 -22.15
C GLU A 236 11.18 6.92 -21.12
N LYS A 237 9.90 7.26 -21.30
CA LYS A 237 8.81 6.76 -20.46
C LYS A 237 8.64 5.23 -20.55
N TYR A 238 8.68 4.69 -21.77
CA TYR A 238 8.58 3.25 -21.99
C TYR A 238 9.70 2.50 -21.27
N GLU A 239 10.96 2.95 -21.42
CA GLU A 239 12.12 2.35 -20.76
C GLU A 239 12.03 2.39 -19.23
N VAL A 240 11.46 3.45 -18.64
CA VAL A 240 11.20 3.52 -17.19
C VAL A 240 10.23 2.41 -16.76
N ILE A 241 9.14 2.18 -17.51
CA ILE A 241 8.17 1.13 -17.18
C ILE A 241 8.77 -0.28 -17.29
N GLU A 242 9.54 -0.55 -18.34
CA GLU A 242 10.17 -1.85 -18.54
C GLU A 242 11.24 -2.20 -17.49
N ASN A 243 11.84 -1.19 -16.87
CA ASN A 243 12.85 -1.36 -15.83
C ASN A 243 12.27 -1.51 -14.40
N TYR A 244 10.94 -1.39 -14.24
CA TYR A 244 10.24 -1.52 -12.95
C TYR A 244 9.36 -2.77 -12.89
#